data_ccb30b605ec67c35980f86b1b1f8f93b
#
_entry.id   ccb30b605ec67c35980f86b1b1f8f93b
#
_cell.length_a   1.000
_cell.length_b   1.000
_cell.length_c   1.000
_cell.angle_alpha   90.00
_cell.angle_beta   90.00
_cell.angle_gamma   90.00
#
_symmetry.space_group_name_H-M   'P 1'
#
loop_
_entity.id
_entity.type
_entity.pdbx_description
1 polymer ?
#
loop_
_entity_poly.entity_id
_entity_poly.type
_entity_poly.pdbx_seq_one_letter_code
_entity_poly.pdbx_strand_id
1 'polypeptide(L)'
;MELQDKVIVITGGSGGIGRAMAQAFLREGAKGICLADLEETTTKQAALELDPSGERCVGMQCDVTSESDIKALADVTKEKFGPIDLFCSNAGAGAGGLLTEAEDAIWQNQWELHVMSHLYAARAVLPDMINRGSGYLLNTASAAGLLAALGSGPYTVTKAAAVKLAEFISITHGEEGIKVSVLCPQGVNTAMAPKSKGDGQTDGIIEPEALADVVVETIREERFYVLPHPEVKEYVRRKGEDVDRWLHGMRRLRKQSLEESTG
;
A
#
# COMPACT_ATOMS: atom_id res chain seq x y z
N MET A 1 12.10 -3.64 -12.43
CA MET A 1 11.67 -2.61 -13.42
C MET A 1 12.37 -1.30 -13.12
N GLU A 2 13.01 -0.65 -14.11
CA GLU A 2 13.50 0.72 -13.95
C GLU A 2 12.34 1.71 -14.01
N LEU A 3 12.41 2.78 -13.21
CA LEU A 3 11.35 3.81 -13.13
C LEU A 3 11.52 4.93 -14.16
N GLN A 4 12.69 5.00 -14.80
CA GLN A 4 12.98 5.96 -15.88
C GLN A 4 11.94 5.82 -16.99
N ASP A 5 11.35 6.94 -17.42
CA ASP A 5 10.35 7.05 -18.49
C ASP A 5 9.03 6.29 -18.23
N LYS A 6 8.72 5.91 -16.99
CA LYS A 6 7.49 5.18 -16.60
C LYS A 6 6.33 6.10 -16.29
N VAL A 7 5.13 5.66 -16.66
CA VAL A 7 3.85 6.29 -16.29
C VAL A 7 3.28 5.58 -15.07
N ILE A 8 2.99 6.34 -14.02
CA ILE A 8 2.69 5.81 -12.70
C ILE A 8 1.40 6.41 -12.14
N VAL A 9 0.57 5.58 -11.52
CA VAL A 9 -0.58 6.00 -10.71
C VAL A 9 -0.31 5.68 -9.24
N ILE A 10 -0.64 6.61 -8.33
CA ILE A 10 -0.50 6.42 -6.88
C ILE A 10 -1.80 6.87 -6.20
N THR A 11 -2.54 5.93 -5.60
CA THR A 11 -3.70 6.26 -4.76
C THR A 11 -3.26 6.57 -3.33
N GLY A 12 -4.01 7.42 -2.60
CA GLY A 12 -3.54 7.99 -1.33
C GLY A 12 -2.29 8.85 -1.53
N GLY A 13 -2.23 9.56 -2.68
CA GLY A 13 -1.03 10.26 -3.15
C GLY A 13 -0.78 11.61 -2.52
N SER A 14 -1.76 12.20 -1.82
CA SER A 14 -1.65 13.53 -1.23
C SER A 14 -0.83 13.57 0.07
N GLY A 15 -0.64 12.45 0.73
CA GLY A 15 0.02 12.39 2.02
C GLY A 15 0.97 11.21 2.22
N GLY A 16 1.75 11.28 3.31
CA GLY A 16 2.54 10.21 3.87
C GLY A 16 3.34 9.40 2.85
N ILE A 17 3.08 8.10 2.83
CA ILE A 17 3.78 7.13 1.98
C ILE A 17 3.58 7.43 0.49
N GLY A 18 2.34 7.75 0.07
CA GLY A 18 2.05 7.98 -1.35
C GLY A 18 2.83 9.17 -1.92
N ARG A 19 2.90 10.27 -1.17
CA ARG A 19 3.67 11.45 -1.56
C ARG A 19 5.18 11.19 -1.59
N ALA A 20 5.71 10.46 -0.60
CA ALA A 20 7.12 10.10 -0.56
C ALA A 20 7.51 9.18 -1.74
N MET A 21 6.66 8.20 -2.08
CA MET A 21 6.86 7.38 -3.27
C MET A 21 6.87 8.24 -4.55
N ALA A 22 5.92 9.17 -4.70
CA ALA A 22 5.87 10.04 -5.86
C ALA A 22 7.16 10.87 -6.02
N GLN A 23 7.64 11.45 -4.92
CA GLN A 23 8.90 12.19 -4.90
C GLN A 23 10.09 11.32 -5.32
N ALA A 24 10.18 10.11 -4.77
CA ALA A 24 11.23 9.16 -5.13
C ALA A 24 11.15 8.76 -6.62
N PHE A 25 9.96 8.48 -7.14
CA PHE A 25 9.77 8.09 -8.52
C PHE A 25 10.09 9.22 -9.51
N LEU A 26 9.76 10.48 -9.18
CA LEU A 26 10.17 11.64 -9.97
C LEU A 26 11.70 11.80 -10.00
N ARG A 27 12.37 11.55 -8.87
CA ARG A 27 13.85 11.55 -8.76
C ARG A 27 14.47 10.45 -9.63
N GLU A 28 13.84 9.29 -9.73
CA GLU A 28 14.26 8.17 -10.60
C GLU A 28 13.87 8.36 -12.07
N GLY A 29 13.35 9.51 -12.45
CA GLY A 29 13.08 9.86 -13.85
C GLY A 29 11.73 9.38 -14.39
N ALA A 30 10.74 9.13 -13.56
CA ALA A 30 9.39 8.80 -14.03
C ALA A 30 8.90 9.83 -15.05
N LYS A 31 8.28 9.37 -16.13
CA LYS A 31 7.75 10.22 -17.22
C LYS A 31 6.55 11.04 -16.74
N GLY A 32 5.64 10.40 -16.03
CA GLY A 32 4.44 11.04 -15.53
C GLY A 32 3.82 10.29 -14.34
N ILE A 33 3.34 11.05 -13.35
CA ILE A 33 2.69 10.51 -12.15
C ILE A 33 1.32 11.15 -12.00
N CYS A 34 0.28 10.33 -11.84
CA CYS A 34 -1.03 10.77 -11.42
C CYS A 34 -1.24 10.39 -9.95
N LEU A 35 -1.34 11.41 -9.09
CA LEU A 35 -1.74 11.26 -7.69
C LEU A 35 -3.25 11.24 -7.60
N ALA A 36 -3.80 10.32 -6.82
CA ALA A 36 -5.22 10.23 -6.57
C ALA A 36 -5.52 10.20 -5.07
N ASP A 37 -6.50 11.00 -4.63
CA ASP A 37 -6.97 11.02 -3.25
C ASP A 37 -8.41 11.52 -3.17
N LEU A 38 -9.04 11.43 -1.99
CA LEU A 38 -10.43 11.86 -1.78
C LEU A 38 -10.63 13.36 -1.96
N GLU A 39 -9.66 14.17 -1.54
CA GLU A 39 -9.75 15.63 -1.53
C GLU A 39 -9.02 16.24 -2.73
N GLU A 40 -9.77 16.77 -3.69
CA GLU A 40 -9.23 17.31 -4.94
C GLU A 40 -8.18 18.40 -4.71
N THR A 41 -8.51 19.37 -3.83
CA THR A 41 -7.65 20.54 -3.58
C THR A 41 -6.30 20.14 -3.01
N THR A 42 -6.28 19.29 -1.98
CA THR A 42 -5.04 18.80 -1.36
C THR A 42 -4.23 17.94 -2.30
N THR A 43 -4.90 17.13 -3.16
CA THR A 43 -4.23 16.27 -4.12
C THR A 43 -3.56 17.08 -5.23
N LYS A 44 -4.24 18.09 -5.78
CA LYS A 44 -3.66 19.02 -6.76
C LYS A 44 -2.51 19.84 -6.17
N GLN A 45 -2.66 20.29 -4.92
CA GLN A 45 -1.59 21.01 -4.24
C GLN A 45 -0.34 20.14 -4.04
N ALA A 46 -0.52 18.90 -3.58
CA ALA A 46 0.58 17.96 -3.42
C ALA A 46 1.32 17.69 -4.75
N ALA A 47 0.58 17.55 -5.85
CA ALA A 47 1.17 17.38 -7.17
C ALA A 47 2.00 18.58 -7.61
N LEU A 48 1.49 19.82 -7.42
CA LEU A 48 2.20 21.05 -7.75
C LEU A 48 3.44 21.30 -6.87
N GLU A 49 3.41 20.85 -5.61
CA GLU A 49 4.59 20.93 -4.74
C GLU A 49 5.70 19.96 -5.15
N LEU A 50 5.33 18.80 -5.73
CA LEU A 50 6.28 17.82 -6.26
C LEU A 50 6.82 18.21 -7.64
N ASP A 51 5.96 18.78 -8.47
CA ASP A 51 6.30 19.26 -9.81
C ASP A 51 5.58 20.58 -10.09
N PRO A 52 6.22 21.73 -9.81
CA PRO A 52 5.64 23.06 -10.03
C PRO A 52 5.27 23.35 -11.50
N SER A 53 5.85 22.63 -12.45
CA SER A 53 5.49 22.78 -13.87
C SER A 53 4.14 22.14 -14.20
N GLY A 54 3.70 21.14 -13.44
CA GLY A 54 2.52 20.32 -13.71
C GLY A 54 2.63 19.43 -14.96
N GLU A 55 3.84 19.30 -15.51
CA GLU A 55 4.08 18.49 -16.71
C GLU A 55 4.24 17.01 -16.38
N ARG A 56 4.87 16.68 -15.25
CA ARG A 56 5.22 15.32 -14.84
C ARG A 56 4.41 14.81 -13.64
N CYS A 57 3.77 15.67 -12.88
CA CYS A 57 2.93 15.25 -11.75
C CYS A 57 1.59 15.99 -11.76
N VAL A 58 0.49 15.23 -11.67
CA VAL A 58 -0.87 15.79 -11.60
C VAL A 58 -1.65 15.16 -10.46
N GLY A 59 -2.61 15.89 -9.92
CA GLY A 59 -3.51 15.43 -8.86
C GLY A 59 -4.94 15.32 -9.37
N MET A 60 -5.63 14.24 -9.00
CA MET A 60 -7.02 13.96 -9.35
C MET A 60 -7.79 13.49 -8.10
N GLN A 61 -9.05 13.94 -7.96
CA GLN A 61 -9.95 13.35 -6.99
C GLN A 61 -10.33 11.93 -7.41
N CYS A 62 -10.30 10.99 -6.45
CA CYS A 62 -10.71 9.61 -6.66
C CYS A 62 -11.11 8.97 -5.33
N ASP A 63 -12.33 8.48 -5.24
CA ASP A 63 -12.72 7.54 -4.20
C ASP A 63 -12.36 6.13 -4.66
N VAL A 64 -11.34 5.54 -4.03
CA VAL A 64 -10.85 4.20 -4.40
C VAL A 64 -11.86 3.08 -4.12
N THR A 65 -12.91 3.35 -3.35
CA THR A 65 -14.02 2.41 -3.13
C THR A 65 -15.03 2.41 -4.27
N SER A 66 -14.90 3.34 -5.23
CA SER A 66 -15.68 3.45 -6.46
C SER A 66 -14.91 2.86 -7.65
N GLU A 67 -15.39 1.75 -8.22
CA GLU A 67 -14.77 1.16 -9.42
C GLU A 67 -14.79 2.14 -10.62
N SER A 68 -15.83 2.97 -10.73
CA SER A 68 -15.93 4.00 -11.79
C SER A 68 -14.85 5.08 -11.64
N ASP A 69 -14.55 5.50 -10.42
CA ASP A 69 -13.51 6.52 -10.17
C ASP A 69 -12.12 5.98 -10.51
N ILE A 70 -11.83 4.75 -10.10
CA ILE A 70 -10.56 4.07 -10.46
C ILE A 70 -10.41 3.94 -11.97
N LYS A 71 -11.50 3.60 -12.68
CA LYS A 71 -11.48 3.54 -14.14
C LYS A 71 -11.23 4.92 -14.76
N ALA A 72 -11.92 5.95 -14.29
CA ALA A 72 -11.69 7.33 -14.75
C ALA A 72 -10.26 7.80 -14.49
N LEU A 73 -9.70 7.48 -13.31
CA LEU A 73 -8.31 7.76 -12.95
C LEU A 73 -7.33 7.11 -13.95
N ALA A 74 -7.55 5.84 -14.29
CA ALA A 74 -6.71 5.14 -15.27
C ALA A 74 -6.84 5.75 -16.66
N ASP A 75 -8.05 6.10 -17.10
CA ASP A 75 -8.31 6.68 -18.43
C ASP A 75 -7.67 8.08 -18.56
N VAL A 76 -7.83 8.97 -17.58
CA VAL A 76 -7.21 10.31 -17.54
C VAL A 76 -5.68 10.20 -17.53
N THR A 77 -5.13 9.25 -16.76
CA THR A 77 -3.67 9.04 -16.73
C THR A 77 -3.14 8.60 -18.08
N LYS A 78 -3.84 7.66 -18.75
CA LYS A 78 -3.48 7.18 -20.09
C LYS A 78 -3.56 8.29 -21.14
N GLU A 79 -4.58 9.12 -21.07
CA GLU A 79 -4.75 10.25 -21.99
C GLU A 79 -3.60 11.26 -21.85
N LYS A 80 -3.20 11.58 -20.61
CA LYS A 80 -2.19 12.60 -20.37
C LYS A 80 -0.76 12.12 -20.62
N PHE A 81 -0.40 10.92 -20.16
CA PHE A 81 0.99 10.46 -20.10
C PHE A 81 1.28 9.25 -20.99
N GLY A 82 0.26 8.54 -21.43
CA GLY A 82 0.37 7.26 -22.14
C GLY A 82 0.09 6.05 -21.26
N PRO A 83 0.38 4.85 -21.75
CA PRO A 83 0.06 3.60 -21.06
C PRO A 83 0.65 3.55 -19.64
N ILE A 84 -0.15 3.10 -18.67
CA ILE A 84 0.27 2.99 -17.28
C ILE A 84 1.23 1.80 -17.12
N ASP A 85 2.43 2.06 -16.64
CA ASP A 85 3.46 1.04 -16.39
C ASP A 85 3.40 0.50 -14.95
N LEU A 86 3.10 1.38 -13.98
CA LEU A 86 3.01 1.03 -12.56
C LEU A 86 1.73 1.60 -11.95
N PHE A 87 0.96 0.76 -11.28
CA PHE A 87 -0.17 1.20 -10.46
C PHE A 87 0.09 0.89 -8.99
N CYS A 88 0.18 1.93 -8.16
CA CYS A 88 0.36 1.84 -6.72
C CYS A 88 -1.00 1.98 -6.01
N SER A 89 -1.61 0.88 -5.65
CA SER A 89 -2.80 0.84 -4.78
C SER A 89 -2.34 1.06 -3.35
N ASN A 90 -2.23 2.35 -2.96
CA ASN A 90 -1.65 2.75 -1.67
C ASN A 90 -2.65 3.37 -0.70
N ALA A 91 -3.80 3.86 -1.17
CA ALA A 91 -4.84 4.40 -0.29
C ALA A 91 -5.24 3.41 0.79
N GLY A 92 -5.41 3.90 2.01
CA GLY A 92 -5.80 3.07 3.14
C GLY A 92 -6.02 3.90 4.40
N ALA A 93 -6.71 3.33 5.37
CA ALA A 93 -6.94 3.92 6.67
C ALA A 93 -6.90 2.84 7.76
N GLY A 94 -6.41 3.19 8.94
CA GLY A 94 -6.50 2.33 10.11
C GLY A 94 -7.92 2.32 10.68
N ALA A 95 -8.39 1.16 11.13
CA ALA A 95 -9.56 1.07 11.99
C ALA A 95 -9.27 0.10 13.12
N GLY A 96 -9.54 0.53 14.34
CA GLY A 96 -9.42 -0.29 15.54
C GLY A 96 -10.65 -1.15 15.77
N GLY A 97 -10.60 -1.94 16.83
CA GLY A 97 -11.71 -2.71 17.38
C GLY A 97 -11.43 -4.21 17.39
N LEU A 98 -11.85 -4.83 18.50
CA LEU A 98 -11.85 -6.28 18.64
C LEU A 98 -13.08 -6.86 17.91
N LEU A 99 -13.09 -8.17 17.70
CA LEU A 99 -14.19 -8.85 17.00
C LEU A 99 -15.58 -8.60 17.62
N THR A 100 -15.62 -8.43 18.93
CA THR A 100 -16.86 -8.20 19.69
C THR A 100 -17.26 -6.71 19.79
N GLU A 101 -16.44 -5.79 19.28
CA GLU A 101 -16.59 -4.35 19.45
C GLU A 101 -16.74 -3.62 18.11
N ALA A 102 -16.06 -4.08 17.07
CA ALA A 102 -16.10 -3.46 15.76
C ALA A 102 -17.43 -3.76 15.05
N GLU A 103 -18.18 -2.72 14.74
CA GLU A 103 -19.43 -2.80 14.00
C GLU A 103 -19.21 -3.34 12.58
N ASP A 104 -20.22 -4.01 12.02
CA ASP A 104 -20.18 -4.55 10.65
C ASP A 104 -19.83 -3.48 9.59
N ALA A 105 -20.29 -2.24 9.80
CA ALA A 105 -19.97 -1.13 8.92
C ALA A 105 -18.45 -0.83 8.86
N ILE A 106 -17.72 -1.00 9.97
CA ILE A 106 -16.26 -0.84 10.00
C ILE A 106 -15.60 -1.96 9.17
N TRP A 107 -16.06 -3.20 9.33
CA TRP A 107 -15.59 -4.34 8.56
C TRP A 107 -15.80 -4.14 7.06
N GLN A 108 -17.01 -3.73 6.66
CA GLN A 108 -17.35 -3.49 5.27
C GLN A 108 -16.50 -2.36 4.68
N ASN A 109 -16.37 -1.24 5.37
CA ASN A 109 -15.55 -0.12 4.91
C ASN A 109 -14.09 -0.52 4.74
N GLN A 110 -13.51 -1.24 5.70
CA GLN A 110 -12.12 -1.73 5.59
C GLN A 110 -11.96 -2.72 4.43
N TRP A 111 -12.98 -3.53 4.12
CA TRP A 111 -12.96 -4.44 2.99
C TRP A 111 -13.01 -3.69 1.65
N GLU A 112 -13.90 -2.72 1.50
CA GLU A 112 -13.98 -1.90 0.29
C GLU A 112 -12.66 -1.14 0.07
N LEU A 113 -12.12 -0.55 1.14
CA LEU A 113 -10.90 0.28 1.07
C LEU A 113 -9.63 -0.54 0.81
N HIS A 114 -9.46 -1.73 1.44
CA HIS A 114 -8.19 -2.46 1.41
C HIS A 114 -8.17 -3.65 0.45
N VAL A 115 -9.34 -4.11 -0.01
CA VAL A 115 -9.43 -5.29 -0.87
C VAL A 115 -10.05 -4.92 -2.20
N MET A 116 -11.27 -4.35 -2.19
CA MET A 116 -11.99 -4.04 -3.42
C MET A 116 -11.28 -2.96 -4.23
N SER A 117 -10.71 -1.93 -3.59
CA SER A 117 -9.93 -0.90 -4.27
C SER A 117 -8.75 -1.48 -5.07
N HIS A 118 -8.03 -2.45 -4.50
CA HIS A 118 -6.93 -3.14 -5.20
C HIS A 118 -7.42 -4.00 -6.36
N LEU A 119 -8.60 -4.64 -6.19
CA LEU A 119 -9.23 -5.40 -7.26
C LEU A 119 -9.69 -4.47 -8.40
N TYR A 120 -10.29 -3.32 -8.08
CA TYR A 120 -10.72 -2.33 -9.09
C TYR A 120 -9.53 -1.77 -9.86
N ALA A 121 -8.42 -1.47 -9.17
CA ALA A 121 -7.17 -1.06 -9.80
C ALA A 121 -6.64 -2.14 -10.76
N ALA A 122 -6.58 -3.38 -10.32
CA ALA A 122 -6.16 -4.50 -11.16
C ALA A 122 -7.04 -4.63 -12.42
N ARG A 123 -8.37 -4.59 -12.27
CA ARG A 123 -9.31 -4.63 -13.40
C ARG A 123 -9.13 -3.49 -14.39
N ALA A 124 -8.80 -2.29 -13.91
CA ALA A 124 -8.63 -1.11 -14.76
C ALA A 124 -7.35 -1.15 -15.61
N VAL A 125 -6.28 -1.83 -15.16
CA VAL A 125 -4.98 -1.78 -15.85
C VAL A 125 -4.49 -3.11 -16.40
N LEU A 126 -4.83 -4.25 -15.80
CA LEU A 126 -4.35 -5.57 -16.22
C LEU A 126 -4.63 -5.89 -17.69
N PRO A 127 -5.83 -5.62 -18.25
CA PRO A 127 -6.09 -5.95 -19.67
C PRO A 127 -5.08 -5.30 -20.61
N ASP A 128 -4.77 -4.02 -20.41
CA ASP A 128 -3.80 -3.29 -21.23
C ASP A 128 -2.36 -3.78 -20.96
N MET A 129 -2.02 -4.05 -19.69
CA MET A 129 -0.70 -4.54 -19.30
C MET A 129 -0.42 -5.93 -19.88
N ILE A 130 -1.37 -6.86 -19.78
CA ILE A 130 -1.28 -8.21 -20.35
C ILE A 130 -1.14 -8.15 -21.87
N ASN A 131 -1.96 -7.33 -22.52
CA ASN A 131 -1.87 -7.18 -23.99
C ASN A 131 -0.51 -6.66 -24.45
N ARG A 132 0.19 -5.87 -23.65
CA ARG A 132 1.56 -5.39 -23.91
C ARG A 132 2.65 -6.38 -23.48
N GLY A 133 2.30 -7.39 -22.68
CA GLY A 133 3.26 -8.28 -22.03
C GLY A 133 4.12 -7.57 -20.97
N SER A 134 3.67 -6.46 -20.40
CA SER A 134 4.45 -5.66 -19.43
C SER A 134 3.55 -4.79 -18.55
N GLY A 135 3.71 -4.89 -17.23
CA GLY A 135 3.03 -4.08 -16.24
C GLY A 135 3.48 -4.40 -14.83
N TYR A 136 3.24 -3.45 -13.91
CA TYR A 136 3.60 -3.60 -12.51
C TYR A 136 2.48 -3.13 -11.59
N LEU A 137 2.14 -3.93 -10.57
CA LEU A 137 1.23 -3.56 -9.50
C LEU A 137 1.98 -3.52 -8.16
N LEU A 138 1.86 -2.42 -7.45
CA LEU A 138 2.34 -2.28 -6.07
C LEU A 138 1.13 -2.13 -5.14
N ASN A 139 0.90 -3.11 -4.28
CA ASN A 139 -0.20 -3.10 -3.33
C ASN A 139 0.31 -2.76 -1.93
N THR A 140 -0.17 -1.69 -1.30
CA THR A 140 0.17 -1.35 0.08
C THR A 140 -0.73 -2.12 1.05
N ALA A 141 -0.15 -3.19 1.61
CA ALA A 141 -0.75 -3.92 2.71
C ALA A 141 -0.26 -3.36 4.08
N SER A 142 0.33 -4.18 4.91
CA SER A 142 0.94 -3.87 6.20
C SER A 142 1.65 -5.11 6.73
N ALA A 143 2.59 -4.97 7.64
CA ALA A 143 3.10 -6.07 8.46
C ALA A 143 1.96 -6.80 9.20
N ALA A 144 0.87 -6.09 9.55
CA ALA A 144 -0.34 -6.67 10.11
C ALA A 144 -0.97 -7.74 9.21
N GLY A 145 -0.85 -7.61 7.89
CA GLY A 145 -1.35 -8.62 6.94
C GLY A 145 -0.53 -9.90 6.92
N LEU A 146 0.72 -9.85 7.32
CA LEU A 146 1.61 -11.00 7.44
C LEU A 146 1.60 -11.62 8.84
N LEU A 147 1.49 -10.78 9.87
CA LEU A 147 1.63 -11.14 11.28
C LEU A 147 0.29 -11.09 12.03
N ALA A 148 -0.14 -9.96 12.44
CA ALA A 148 -1.43 -9.51 12.98
C ALA A 148 -1.22 -8.18 13.72
N ALA A 149 -2.23 -7.31 13.79
CA ALA A 149 -2.27 -6.16 14.68
C ALA A 149 -3.12 -6.49 15.91
N LEU A 150 -2.60 -6.30 17.11
CA LEU A 150 -3.20 -6.79 18.35
C LEU A 150 -4.53 -6.11 18.73
N GLY A 151 -4.74 -4.90 18.27
CA GLY A 151 -5.93 -4.10 18.60
C GLY A 151 -6.90 -3.87 17.45
N SER A 152 -6.70 -4.53 16.29
CA SER A 152 -7.53 -4.28 15.12
C SER A 152 -7.79 -5.55 14.29
N GLY A 153 -8.93 -6.17 14.53
CA GLY A 153 -9.41 -7.31 13.77
C GLY A 153 -9.70 -6.96 12.30
N PRO A 154 -10.53 -5.95 12.00
CA PRO A 154 -10.86 -5.56 10.63
C PRO A 154 -9.63 -5.24 9.78
N TYR A 155 -8.72 -4.43 10.31
CA TYR A 155 -7.48 -4.07 9.63
C TYR A 155 -6.60 -5.28 9.35
N THR A 156 -6.37 -6.14 10.36
CA THR A 156 -5.56 -7.36 10.21
C THR A 156 -6.07 -8.26 9.09
N VAL A 157 -7.38 -8.54 9.10
CA VAL A 157 -7.99 -9.46 8.13
C VAL A 157 -7.97 -8.89 6.73
N THR A 158 -8.30 -7.61 6.56
CA THR A 158 -8.34 -6.98 5.23
C THR A 158 -6.93 -6.77 4.65
N LYS A 159 -5.93 -6.44 5.47
CA LYS A 159 -4.53 -6.37 5.03
C LYS A 159 -3.95 -7.75 4.69
N ALA A 160 -4.37 -8.81 5.36
CA ALA A 160 -4.02 -10.18 4.97
C ALA A 160 -4.68 -10.56 3.63
N ALA A 161 -5.92 -10.17 3.41
CA ALA A 161 -6.61 -10.36 2.13
C ALA A 161 -5.92 -9.60 0.98
N ALA A 162 -5.44 -8.35 1.23
CA ALA A 162 -4.66 -7.59 0.25
C ALA A 162 -3.35 -8.28 -0.15
N VAL A 163 -2.63 -8.88 0.82
CA VAL A 163 -1.44 -9.70 0.54
C VAL A 163 -1.81 -10.89 -0.33
N LYS A 164 -2.89 -11.61 0.02
CA LYS A 164 -3.32 -12.80 -0.73
C LYS A 164 -3.81 -12.46 -2.13
N LEU A 165 -4.46 -11.31 -2.33
CA LEU A 165 -4.84 -10.81 -3.65
C LEU A 165 -3.59 -10.53 -4.51
N ALA A 166 -2.57 -9.88 -3.96
CA ALA A 166 -1.32 -9.63 -4.65
C ALA A 166 -0.60 -10.94 -5.06
N GLU A 167 -0.55 -11.94 -4.16
CA GLU A 167 -0.01 -13.27 -4.48
C GLU A 167 -0.78 -13.93 -5.63
N PHE A 168 -2.12 -13.88 -5.58
CA PHE A 168 -2.97 -14.47 -6.62
C PHE A 168 -2.72 -13.83 -7.98
N ILE A 169 -2.63 -12.49 -8.05
CA ILE A 169 -2.34 -11.78 -9.30
C ILE A 169 -0.95 -12.18 -9.83
N SER A 170 0.06 -12.23 -8.95
CA SER A 170 1.43 -12.63 -9.32
C SER A 170 1.50 -14.05 -9.88
N ILE A 171 0.79 -14.99 -9.25
CA ILE A 171 0.72 -16.39 -9.71
C ILE A 171 -0.01 -16.50 -11.06
N THR A 172 -1.12 -15.79 -11.20
CA THR A 172 -1.99 -15.92 -12.38
C THR A 172 -1.40 -15.24 -13.61
N HIS A 173 -0.78 -14.07 -13.45
CA HIS A 173 -0.38 -13.20 -14.57
C HIS A 173 1.14 -13.02 -14.69
N GLY A 174 1.94 -13.70 -13.87
CA GLY A 174 3.41 -13.57 -13.91
C GLY A 174 4.02 -13.96 -15.26
N GLU A 175 3.53 -15.03 -15.88
CA GLU A 175 3.98 -15.49 -17.19
C GLU A 175 3.49 -14.60 -18.35
N GLU A 176 2.50 -13.72 -18.07
CA GLU A 176 1.97 -12.72 -19.00
C GLU A 176 2.75 -11.39 -18.93
N GLY A 177 3.89 -11.37 -18.22
CA GLY A 177 4.76 -10.20 -18.07
C GLY A 177 4.33 -9.23 -16.97
N ILE A 178 3.42 -9.64 -16.08
CA ILE A 178 2.96 -8.80 -14.96
C ILE A 178 3.81 -9.05 -13.73
N LYS A 179 4.37 -7.97 -13.19
CA LYS A 179 5.10 -7.99 -11.91
C LYS A 179 4.22 -7.44 -10.80
N VAL A 180 4.38 -7.98 -9.61
CA VAL A 180 3.60 -7.57 -8.44
C VAL A 180 4.51 -7.48 -7.22
N SER A 181 4.41 -6.38 -6.49
CA SER A 181 4.99 -6.26 -5.15
C SER A 181 3.93 -5.89 -4.12
N VAL A 182 4.14 -6.33 -2.90
CA VAL A 182 3.28 -5.96 -1.77
C VAL A 182 4.10 -5.27 -0.68
N LEU A 183 3.75 -4.03 -0.38
CA LEU A 183 4.38 -3.20 0.63
C LEU A 183 3.77 -3.51 2.00
N CYS A 184 4.60 -4.01 2.92
CA CYS A 184 4.19 -4.45 4.25
C CYS A 184 4.97 -3.71 5.36
N PRO A 185 4.72 -2.42 5.59
CA PRO A 185 5.38 -1.64 6.63
C PRO A 185 4.81 -1.94 8.02
N GLN A 186 5.61 -1.66 9.05
CA GLN A 186 5.18 -1.39 10.41
C GLN A 186 4.91 0.13 10.57
N GLY A 187 5.32 0.74 11.68
CA GLY A 187 5.12 2.15 11.95
C GLY A 187 5.87 3.06 10.97
N VAL A 188 5.16 3.99 10.34
CA VAL A 188 5.71 5.03 9.46
C VAL A 188 5.24 6.39 9.96
N ASN A 189 6.12 7.37 9.99
CA ASN A 189 5.83 8.73 10.45
C ASN A 189 4.92 9.48 9.48
N THR A 190 3.62 9.25 9.62
CA THR A 190 2.56 9.84 8.79
C THR A 190 1.41 10.32 9.68
N ALA A 191 0.45 11.02 9.11
CA ALA A 191 -0.77 11.39 9.82
C ALA A 191 -1.57 10.18 10.36
N MET A 192 -1.35 8.99 9.77
CA MET A 192 -1.96 7.72 10.18
C MET A 192 -1.17 7.02 11.29
N ALA A 193 0.04 7.50 11.63
CA ALA A 193 0.88 6.86 12.65
C ALA A 193 0.14 6.75 13.98
N PRO A 194 0.19 5.59 14.66
CA PRO A 194 -0.41 5.43 15.97
C PRO A 194 0.15 6.47 16.96
N LYS A 195 -0.70 7.16 17.69
CA LYS A 195 -0.30 8.17 18.70
C LYS A 195 0.25 7.55 19.99
N SER A 196 0.07 6.26 20.18
CA SER A 196 0.54 5.50 21.35
C SER A 196 1.46 4.37 20.92
N LYS A 197 2.39 3.99 21.82
CA LYS A 197 3.22 2.79 21.62
C LYS A 197 2.30 1.56 21.48
N GLY A 198 2.42 0.84 20.40
CA GLY A 198 1.68 -0.36 20.08
C GLY A 198 2.56 -1.36 19.34
N ASP A 199 2.00 -2.52 19.04
CA ASP A 199 2.68 -3.59 18.30
C ASP A 199 3.22 -3.18 16.93
N GLY A 200 2.58 -2.21 16.28
CA GLY A 200 3.05 -1.63 15.00
C GLY A 200 4.32 -0.77 15.10
N GLN A 201 4.82 -0.51 16.30
CA GLN A 201 6.05 0.28 16.54
C GLN A 201 7.15 -0.53 17.23
N THR A 202 7.03 -1.85 17.27
CA THR A 202 7.97 -2.73 17.99
C THR A 202 9.42 -2.53 17.54
N ASP A 203 9.62 -2.32 16.23
CA ASP A 203 10.95 -2.12 15.62
C ASP A 203 11.21 -0.64 15.25
N GLY A 204 10.41 0.27 15.80
CA GLY A 204 10.52 1.71 15.61
C GLY A 204 9.58 2.27 14.54
N ILE A 205 9.69 3.58 14.36
CA ILE A 205 8.96 4.33 13.33
C ILE A 205 9.99 4.84 12.33
N ILE A 206 9.74 4.60 11.05
CA ILE A 206 10.60 5.09 9.97
C ILE A 206 9.96 6.28 9.25
N GLU A 207 10.79 7.10 8.60
CA GLU A 207 10.31 8.20 7.78
C GLU A 207 9.79 7.68 6.43
N PRO A 208 8.74 8.33 5.86
CA PRO A 208 8.17 7.93 4.58
C PRO A 208 9.18 7.89 3.43
N GLU A 209 10.19 8.77 3.46
CA GLU A 209 11.25 8.85 2.46
C GLU A 209 12.14 7.60 2.48
N ALA A 210 12.51 7.14 3.68
CA ALA A 210 13.29 5.91 3.83
C ALA A 210 12.51 4.68 3.33
N LEU A 211 11.18 4.64 3.59
CA LEU A 211 10.31 3.62 3.03
C LEU A 211 10.29 3.67 1.50
N ALA A 212 10.17 4.88 0.93
CA ALA A 212 10.10 5.06 -0.53
C ALA A 212 11.38 4.59 -1.23
N ASP A 213 12.55 4.77 -0.61
CA ASP A 213 13.82 4.26 -1.13
C ASP A 213 13.84 2.72 -1.18
N VAL A 214 13.31 2.04 -0.16
CA VAL A 214 13.14 0.58 -0.16
C VAL A 214 12.15 0.12 -1.24
N VAL A 215 11.08 0.89 -1.49
CA VAL A 215 10.14 0.61 -2.58
C VAL A 215 10.84 0.68 -3.93
N VAL A 216 11.61 1.74 -4.20
CA VAL A 216 12.38 1.90 -5.45
C VAL A 216 13.31 0.71 -5.70
N GLU A 217 14.11 0.35 -4.69
CA GLU A 217 15.02 -0.80 -4.78
C GLU A 217 14.27 -2.10 -5.07
N THR A 218 13.17 -2.34 -4.33
CA THR A 218 12.38 -3.57 -4.50
C THR A 218 11.73 -3.66 -5.89
N ILE A 219 11.22 -2.54 -6.43
CA ILE A 219 10.67 -2.48 -7.80
C ILE A 219 11.78 -2.76 -8.83
N ARG A 220 12.98 -2.20 -8.64
CA ARG A 220 14.14 -2.45 -9.53
C ARG A 220 14.52 -3.92 -9.56
N GLU A 221 14.52 -4.59 -8.42
CA GLU A 221 14.82 -6.01 -8.28
C GLU A 221 13.62 -6.93 -8.56
N GLU A 222 12.43 -6.38 -8.76
CA GLU A 222 11.17 -7.10 -8.99
C GLU A 222 10.83 -8.11 -7.88
N ARG A 223 11.23 -7.81 -6.63
CA ARG A 223 10.92 -8.66 -5.47
C ARG A 223 9.46 -8.51 -5.06
N PHE A 224 8.84 -9.60 -4.63
CA PHE A 224 7.42 -9.61 -4.24
C PHE A 224 7.17 -8.83 -2.93
N TYR A 225 7.96 -9.08 -1.87
CA TYR A 225 7.78 -8.38 -0.60
C TYR A 225 8.65 -7.12 -0.52
N VAL A 226 8.01 -5.97 -0.27
CA VAL A 226 8.64 -4.73 0.17
C VAL A 226 8.54 -4.65 1.69
N LEU A 227 9.65 -4.88 2.38
CA LEU A 227 9.71 -4.91 3.84
C LEU A 227 10.64 -3.79 4.35
N PRO A 228 10.10 -2.57 4.58
CA PRO A 228 10.89 -1.45 5.06
C PRO A 228 11.46 -1.66 6.47
N HIS A 229 10.82 -2.54 7.25
CA HIS A 229 11.31 -3.03 8.54
C HIS A 229 11.83 -4.46 8.31
N PRO A 230 13.15 -4.67 8.27
CA PRO A 230 13.74 -5.97 7.90
C PRO A 230 13.41 -7.08 8.90
N GLU A 231 13.08 -6.74 10.15
CA GLU A 231 12.69 -7.67 11.22
C GLU A 231 11.42 -8.46 10.85
N VAL A 232 10.52 -7.86 10.06
CA VAL A 232 9.27 -8.51 9.61
C VAL A 232 9.56 -9.81 8.87
N LYS A 233 10.65 -9.87 8.08
CA LYS A 233 11.07 -11.11 7.39
C LYS A 233 11.33 -12.25 8.36
N GLU A 234 12.02 -11.94 9.46
CA GLU A 234 12.34 -12.93 10.50
C GLU A 234 11.08 -13.36 11.27
N TYR A 235 10.17 -12.43 11.54
CA TYR A 235 8.91 -12.76 12.20
C TYR A 235 8.04 -13.68 11.35
N VAL A 236 7.95 -13.44 10.05
CA VAL A 236 7.23 -14.31 9.10
C VAL A 236 7.86 -15.71 9.07
N ARG A 237 9.20 -15.80 9.05
CA ARG A 237 9.91 -17.08 9.10
C ARG A 237 9.57 -17.85 10.37
N ARG A 238 9.67 -17.21 11.55
CA ARG A 238 9.34 -17.84 12.85
C ARG A 238 7.89 -18.31 12.94
N LYS A 239 6.96 -17.50 12.40
CA LYS A 239 5.54 -17.87 12.33
C LYS A 239 5.33 -19.10 11.45
N GLY A 240 6.03 -19.20 10.32
CA GLY A 240 5.92 -20.35 9.40
C GLY A 240 6.57 -21.63 9.94
N GLU A 241 7.60 -21.51 10.77
CA GLU A 241 8.27 -22.66 11.39
C GLU A 241 7.44 -23.34 12.50
N ASP A 242 6.78 -22.52 13.34
CA ASP A 242 5.99 -22.99 14.47
C ASP A 242 4.89 -21.97 14.82
N VAL A 243 3.72 -22.17 14.23
CA VAL A 243 2.57 -21.26 14.42
C VAL A 243 2.04 -21.26 15.85
N ASP A 244 2.07 -22.40 16.55
CA ASP A 244 1.57 -22.48 17.93
C ASP A 244 2.48 -21.70 18.89
N ARG A 245 3.78 -21.86 18.74
CA ARG A 245 4.78 -21.06 19.48
C ARG A 245 4.63 -19.58 19.19
N TRP A 246 4.42 -19.21 17.92
CA TRP A 246 4.18 -17.82 17.50
C TRP A 246 2.93 -17.25 18.19
N LEU A 247 1.79 -17.95 18.12
CA LEU A 247 0.54 -17.51 18.74
C LEU A 247 0.67 -17.38 20.27
N HIS A 248 1.44 -18.25 20.90
CA HIS A 248 1.75 -18.14 22.33
C HIS A 248 2.56 -16.86 22.63
N GLY A 249 3.52 -16.53 21.79
CA GLY A 249 4.27 -15.26 21.89
C GLY A 249 3.40 -14.03 21.72
N MET A 250 2.52 -14.02 20.72
CA MET A 250 1.59 -12.92 20.45
C MET A 250 0.58 -12.70 21.59
N ARG A 251 0.11 -13.78 22.25
CA ARG A 251 -0.73 -13.66 23.44
C ARG A 251 -0.02 -12.98 24.61
N ARG A 252 1.27 -13.28 24.81
CA ARG A 252 2.08 -12.59 25.83
C ARG A 252 2.28 -11.10 25.50
N LEU A 253 2.63 -10.80 24.25
CA LEU A 253 2.79 -9.41 23.79
C LEU A 253 1.50 -8.61 23.99
N ARG A 254 0.34 -9.19 23.63
CA ARG A 254 -0.97 -8.55 23.87
C ARG A 254 -1.22 -8.26 25.35
N LYS A 255 -0.90 -9.20 26.23
CA LYS A 255 -1.06 -9.00 27.67
C LYS A 255 -0.19 -7.82 28.17
N GLN A 256 1.07 -7.76 27.77
CA GLN A 256 1.98 -6.66 28.10
C GLN A 256 1.47 -5.31 27.62
N SER A 257 1.04 -5.24 26.35
CA SER A 257 0.48 -4.01 25.78
C SER A 257 -0.75 -3.50 26.51
N LEU A 258 -1.62 -4.38 27.03
CA LEU A 258 -2.79 -4.00 27.83
C LEU A 258 -2.39 -3.49 29.22
N GLU A 259 -1.40 -4.08 29.85
CA GLU A 259 -0.87 -3.64 31.16
C GLU A 259 -0.24 -2.24 31.06
N GLU A 260 0.52 -1.96 30.00
CA GLU A 260 1.12 -0.64 29.74
C GLU A 260 0.09 0.45 29.41
N SER A 261 -1.09 0.08 28.87
CA SER A 261 -2.15 1.03 28.52
C SER A 261 -3.03 1.43 29.71
N THR A 262 -2.96 0.69 30.83
CA THR A 262 -3.75 0.90 32.04
C THR A 262 -2.99 1.55 33.19
N GLY A 263 -1.68 1.75 33.09
CA GLY A 263 -0.80 2.41 34.04
C GLY A 263 -0.40 3.81 33.58
#